data_83e93c15684719e1d1f9757155ff3868
#
_entry.id   83e93c15684719e1d1f9757155ff3868
#
_cell.length_a   1.000
_cell.length_b   1.000
_cell.length_c   1.000
_cell.angle_alpha   90.00
_cell.angle_beta   90.00
_cell.angle_gamma   90.00
#
_symmetry.space_group_name_H-M   'P 1'
#
loop_
_entity.id
_entity.type
_entity.pdbx_description
1 polymer ?
#
loop_
_entity_poly.entity_id
_entity_poly.type
_entity_poly.pdbx_seq_one_letter_code
_entity_poly.pdbx_strand_id
1 'polypeptide(L)'
;MAGAMSAPRIHVDPVSFEPWKIQALTHALADHPLLQLDALVELGKRQQERKLVRTHSADATAGTSFAEAPTLHPNAKDAVATLADIAKAKAWMSLLNVQADPIYRRLIDEILDEVRPIVDRRDPGMCYRAGWIFVSSPNTVTPFHMDHEHNFILQIRGKKRLYTWDPFDRQVVSERAQELFHDQHSRELVTWSEAWRARARVFELEPGLGGYMPSTTPHMVENGDGPSITISFTYYTDATRARELLYRGNARLRRLGLSPRPVGQSETRDAVKHAVLAGYANARAMVRRALGRGVRRNDQPYAPA
;
A
#
# COMPACT_ATOMS: atom_id res chain seq x y z
N MET A 1 -31.09 23.91 -5.67
CA MET A 1 -29.93 24.54 -5.01
C MET A 1 -28.74 23.63 -5.26
N ALA A 2 -27.79 24.03 -6.10
CA ALA A 2 -26.55 23.30 -6.25
C ALA A 2 -25.77 23.47 -4.95
N GLY A 3 -25.60 22.38 -4.19
CA GLY A 3 -24.78 22.37 -3.00
C GLY A 3 -23.36 22.79 -3.39
N ALA A 4 -22.79 23.77 -2.70
CA ALA A 4 -21.40 24.14 -2.88
C ALA A 4 -20.56 22.86 -2.69
N MET A 5 -19.92 22.39 -3.76
CA MET A 5 -18.95 21.29 -3.65
C MET A 5 -17.83 21.80 -2.75
N SER A 6 -17.63 21.15 -1.59
CA SER A 6 -16.48 21.44 -0.75
C SER A 6 -15.20 21.22 -1.56
N ALA A 7 -14.19 22.04 -1.32
CA ALA A 7 -12.90 21.85 -1.95
C ALA A 7 -12.37 20.42 -1.69
N PRO A 8 -11.74 19.77 -2.67
CA PRO A 8 -11.23 18.42 -2.49
C PRO A 8 -10.21 18.37 -1.35
N ARG A 9 -10.26 17.31 -0.55
CA ARG A 9 -9.40 17.15 0.63
C ARG A 9 -7.99 16.67 0.27
N ILE A 10 -7.79 16.03 -0.89
CA ILE A 10 -6.47 15.75 -1.46
C ILE A 10 -6.27 16.65 -2.68
N HIS A 11 -5.20 17.41 -2.68
CA HIS A 11 -4.87 18.35 -3.74
C HIS A 11 -3.88 17.72 -4.71
N VAL A 12 -4.40 17.30 -5.85
CA VAL A 12 -3.66 16.73 -6.97
C VAL A 12 -3.95 17.59 -8.20
N ASP A 13 -2.92 18.00 -8.94
CA ASP A 13 -3.12 18.70 -10.20
C ASP A 13 -3.63 17.73 -11.28
N PRO A 14 -4.89 17.91 -11.77
CA PRO A 14 -5.47 16.98 -12.72
C PRO A 14 -4.77 16.92 -14.08
N VAL A 15 -3.97 17.94 -14.42
CA VAL A 15 -3.27 18.04 -15.70
C VAL A 15 -1.97 17.26 -15.67
N SER A 16 -1.21 17.39 -14.59
CA SER A 16 0.13 16.79 -14.44
C SER A 16 0.13 15.45 -13.72
N PHE A 17 -1.00 14.99 -13.16
CA PHE A 17 -1.06 13.72 -12.45
C PHE A 17 -0.77 12.52 -13.35
N GLU A 18 0.23 11.74 -12.97
CA GLU A 18 0.68 10.53 -13.67
C GLU A 18 0.54 9.32 -12.74
N PRO A 19 -0.44 8.40 -12.95
CA PRO A 19 -0.70 7.27 -12.04
C PRO A 19 0.49 6.31 -11.83
N TRP A 20 1.48 6.33 -12.72
CA TRP A 20 2.66 5.46 -12.64
C TRP A 20 3.95 6.21 -12.26
N LYS A 21 3.82 7.44 -11.74
CA LYS A 21 4.95 8.22 -11.22
C LYS A 21 4.74 8.59 -9.77
N ILE A 22 5.82 8.58 -9.01
CA ILE A 22 5.84 9.05 -7.62
C ILE A 22 5.71 10.57 -7.62
N GLN A 23 4.80 11.13 -6.82
CA GLN A 23 4.49 12.56 -6.81
C GLN A 23 4.29 13.08 -5.39
N ALA A 24 4.67 14.35 -5.16
CA ALA A 24 4.30 15.08 -3.95
C ALA A 24 2.86 15.59 -4.09
N LEU A 25 2.16 15.73 -2.98
CA LEU A 25 0.83 16.31 -2.91
C LEU A 25 0.60 17.02 -1.58
N THR A 26 -0.48 17.77 -1.48
CA THR A 26 -0.96 18.37 -0.23
C THR A 26 -2.37 17.91 0.09
N HIS A 27 -2.79 18.07 1.34
CA HIS A 27 -4.12 17.67 1.77
C HIS A 27 -4.65 18.52 2.94
N ALA A 28 -5.97 18.51 3.15
CA ALA A 28 -6.68 19.23 4.21
C ALA A 28 -7.21 18.29 5.31
N LEU A 29 -6.54 17.16 5.57
CA LEU A 29 -7.00 16.13 6.52
C LEU A 29 -6.27 16.18 7.89
N ALA A 30 -5.31 17.11 8.09
CA ALA A 30 -4.51 17.14 9.32
C ALA A 30 -5.37 17.24 10.59
N ASP A 31 -6.44 18.03 10.56
CA ASP A 31 -7.34 18.24 11.68
C ASP A 31 -8.63 17.39 11.61
N HIS A 32 -8.68 16.38 10.73
CA HIS A 32 -9.86 15.54 10.58
C HIS A 32 -10.14 14.76 11.87
N PRO A 33 -11.37 14.83 12.46
CA PRO A 33 -11.66 14.26 13.79
C PRO A 33 -11.35 12.75 13.90
N LEU A 34 -11.63 11.97 12.86
CA LEU A 34 -11.36 10.52 12.85
C LEU A 34 -9.85 10.18 12.80
N LEU A 35 -8.99 11.15 12.55
CA LEU A 35 -7.53 10.94 12.44
C LEU A 35 -6.79 11.51 13.66
N GLN A 36 -7.51 11.96 14.69
CA GLN A 36 -6.93 12.39 15.95
C GLN A 36 -6.72 11.19 16.89
N LEU A 37 -5.77 11.31 17.80
CA LEU A 37 -5.29 10.18 18.62
C LEU A 37 -6.42 9.50 19.39
N ASP A 38 -7.33 10.25 19.99
CA ASP A 38 -8.45 9.70 20.78
C ASP A 38 -9.35 8.81 19.91
N ALA A 39 -9.70 9.26 18.70
CA ALA A 39 -10.47 8.46 17.75
C ALA A 39 -9.71 7.20 17.28
N LEU A 40 -8.38 7.30 17.18
CA LEU A 40 -7.52 6.17 16.80
C LEU A 40 -7.35 5.15 17.92
N VAL A 41 -7.39 5.55 19.19
CA VAL A 41 -7.45 4.63 20.34
C VAL A 41 -8.72 3.78 20.28
N GLU A 42 -9.87 4.40 20.04
CA GLU A 42 -11.14 3.69 19.87
C GLU A 42 -11.15 2.78 18.64
N LEU A 43 -10.59 3.23 17.50
CA LEU A 43 -10.42 2.37 16.34
C LEU A 43 -9.47 1.20 16.65
N GLY A 44 -8.35 1.46 17.33
CA GLY A 44 -7.36 0.46 17.71
C GLY A 44 -7.96 -0.69 18.51
N LYS A 45 -8.84 -0.37 19.47
CA LYS A 45 -9.59 -1.37 20.22
C LYS A 45 -10.41 -2.28 19.31
N ARG A 46 -11.22 -1.69 18.42
CA ARG A 46 -12.05 -2.47 17.47
C ARG A 46 -11.23 -3.27 16.46
N GLN A 47 -10.10 -2.71 15.98
CA GLN A 47 -9.21 -3.41 15.06
C GLN A 47 -8.45 -4.56 15.73
N GLN A 48 -8.09 -4.42 16.99
CA GLN A 48 -7.47 -5.50 17.76
C GLN A 48 -8.41 -6.70 17.91
N GLU A 49 -9.70 -6.47 18.22
CA GLU A 49 -10.72 -7.52 18.28
C GLU A 49 -10.87 -8.27 16.94
N ARG A 50 -10.70 -7.55 15.82
CA ARG A 50 -10.72 -8.11 14.46
C ARG A 50 -9.41 -8.72 14.01
N LYS A 51 -8.34 -8.66 14.83
CA LYS A 51 -6.96 -9.06 14.46
C LYS A 51 -6.41 -8.26 13.28
N LEU A 52 -6.80 -7.01 13.17
CA LEU A 52 -6.39 -6.07 12.13
C LEU A 52 -5.42 -5.01 12.69
N VAL A 53 -4.54 -5.41 13.58
CA VAL A 53 -3.45 -4.60 14.10
C VAL A 53 -2.14 -5.29 13.83
N ARG A 54 -1.17 -4.54 13.33
CA ARG A 54 0.21 -4.96 13.16
C ARG A 54 1.10 -3.99 13.92
N THR A 55 2.03 -4.50 14.72
CA THR A 55 2.92 -3.67 15.52
C THR A 55 4.27 -4.33 15.74
N HIS A 56 5.31 -3.52 15.94
CA HIS A 56 6.64 -3.95 16.35
C HIS A 56 7.27 -2.88 17.25
N SER A 57 8.35 -3.21 17.95
CA SER A 57 9.13 -2.27 18.75
C SER A 57 9.93 -1.31 17.86
N ALA A 58 10.50 -0.27 18.49
CA ALA A 58 11.36 0.71 17.82
C ALA A 58 12.71 0.14 17.35
N ASP A 59 13.03 -1.11 17.69
CA ASP A 59 14.32 -1.74 17.35
C ASP A 59 14.41 -2.20 15.89
N ALA A 60 13.29 -2.21 15.15
CA ALA A 60 13.28 -2.49 13.72
C ALA A 60 14.03 -1.41 12.94
N THR A 61 14.82 -1.83 11.96
CA THR A 61 15.62 -0.97 11.08
C THR A 61 15.16 -1.06 9.62
N ALA A 62 15.74 -0.27 8.74
CA ALA A 62 15.47 -0.33 7.31
C ALA A 62 15.68 -1.75 6.72
N GLY A 63 16.67 -2.48 7.21
CA GLY A 63 17.02 -3.84 6.78
C GLY A 63 16.24 -4.96 7.45
N THR A 64 15.40 -4.66 8.44
CA THR A 64 14.53 -5.67 9.06
C THR A 64 13.53 -6.19 8.00
N SER A 65 13.32 -7.51 7.94
CA SER A 65 12.28 -8.08 7.09
C SER A 65 10.92 -7.48 7.45
N PHE A 66 10.30 -6.78 6.50
CA PHE A 66 9.00 -6.15 6.74
C PHE A 66 7.96 -7.18 7.22
N ALA A 67 7.95 -8.37 6.64
CA ALA A 67 6.99 -9.42 7.01
C ALA A 67 7.23 -9.93 8.45
N GLU A 68 8.48 -10.04 8.87
CA GLU A 68 8.88 -10.66 10.14
C GLU A 68 9.10 -9.65 11.26
N ALA A 69 9.06 -8.34 10.98
CA ALA A 69 9.30 -7.31 11.98
C ALA A 69 8.49 -7.48 13.29
N PRO A 70 7.20 -7.85 13.28
CA PRO A 70 6.45 -8.12 14.50
C PRO A 70 6.97 -9.31 15.32
N THR A 71 7.56 -10.29 14.68
CA THR A 71 8.12 -11.49 15.33
C THR A 71 9.53 -11.24 15.82
N LEU A 72 10.35 -10.56 15.03
CA LEU A 72 11.75 -10.24 15.36
C LEU A 72 11.86 -9.14 16.43
N HIS A 73 10.94 -8.20 16.41
CA HIS A 73 10.88 -7.03 17.28
C HIS A 73 9.50 -6.86 17.91
N PRO A 74 9.03 -7.78 18.77
CA PRO A 74 7.67 -7.74 19.28
C PRO A 74 7.41 -6.49 20.14
N ASN A 75 6.22 -5.94 20.00
CA ASN A 75 5.69 -4.94 20.94
C ASN A 75 4.91 -5.67 22.03
N ALA A 76 5.33 -5.51 23.28
CA ALA A 76 4.69 -6.18 24.44
C ALA A 76 3.33 -5.55 24.84
N LYS A 77 3.03 -4.33 24.37
CA LYS A 77 1.79 -3.62 24.70
C LYS A 77 0.70 -3.97 23.67
N ASP A 78 -0.54 -4.01 24.12
CA ASP A 78 -1.70 -4.08 23.24
C ASP A 78 -1.92 -2.76 22.45
N ALA A 79 -2.90 -2.76 21.55
CA ALA A 79 -3.12 -1.60 20.69
C ALA A 79 -3.55 -0.36 21.49
N VAL A 80 -4.43 -0.52 22.47
CA VAL A 80 -4.95 0.59 23.27
C VAL A 80 -3.82 1.21 24.11
N ALA A 81 -3.06 0.38 24.83
CA ALA A 81 -1.93 0.84 25.65
C ALA A 81 -0.81 1.48 24.80
N THR A 82 -0.58 0.95 23.60
CA THR A 82 0.41 1.53 22.68
C THR A 82 -0.03 2.89 22.17
N LEU A 83 -1.28 3.01 21.70
CA LEU A 83 -1.80 4.26 21.14
C LEU A 83 -1.96 5.35 22.22
N ALA A 84 -2.45 5.00 23.41
CA ALA A 84 -2.63 5.96 24.49
C ALA A 84 -1.33 6.63 24.95
N ASP A 85 -0.18 5.96 24.83
CA ASP A 85 1.14 6.49 25.21
C ASP A 85 2.15 6.43 24.06
N ILE A 86 1.71 6.65 22.82
CA ILE A 86 2.56 6.45 21.64
C ILE A 86 3.85 7.27 21.66
N ALA A 87 3.86 8.41 22.33
CA ALA A 87 5.07 9.22 22.49
C ALA A 87 6.19 8.48 23.23
N LYS A 88 5.86 7.54 24.13
CA LYS A 88 6.81 6.79 24.97
C LYS A 88 6.76 5.28 24.72
N ALA A 89 5.83 4.81 23.91
CA ALA A 89 5.59 3.37 23.70
C ALA A 89 6.77 2.66 23.05
N LYS A 90 7.69 3.38 22.39
CA LYS A 90 8.80 2.83 21.60
C LYS A 90 8.30 1.77 20.60
N ALA A 91 7.22 2.10 19.88
CA ALA A 91 6.55 1.17 18.98
C ALA A 91 6.15 1.85 17.66
N TRP A 92 6.09 1.05 16.63
CA TRP A 92 5.43 1.33 15.38
C TRP A 92 4.16 0.48 15.29
N MET A 93 3.06 1.07 14.89
CA MET A 93 1.78 0.38 14.75
C MET A 93 1.07 0.74 13.45
N SER A 94 0.49 -0.24 12.81
CA SER A 94 -0.44 -0.09 11.69
C SER A 94 -1.82 -0.66 12.07
N LEU A 95 -2.85 0.18 11.93
CA LEU A 95 -4.24 -0.24 11.92
C LEU A 95 -4.58 -0.63 10.49
N LEU A 96 -4.75 -1.92 10.26
CA LEU A 96 -4.88 -2.53 8.95
C LEU A 96 -6.33 -2.47 8.47
N ASN A 97 -6.53 -2.28 7.16
CA ASN A 97 -7.86 -2.42 6.54
C ASN A 97 -8.95 -1.65 7.31
N VAL A 98 -8.70 -0.36 7.59
CA VAL A 98 -9.63 0.44 8.41
C VAL A 98 -11.02 0.57 7.80
N GLN A 99 -11.17 0.29 6.51
CA GLN A 99 -12.49 0.17 5.84
C GLN A 99 -13.34 -1.01 6.36
N ALA A 100 -12.79 -1.91 7.17
CA ALA A 100 -13.58 -2.92 7.88
C ALA A 100 -14.47 -2.29 8.98
N ASP A 101 -14.10 -1.10 9.43
CA ASP A 101 -14.93 -0.27 10.32
C ASP A 101 -15.86 0.62 9.49
N PRO A 102 -17.20 0.59 9.70
CA PRO A 102 -18.15 1.33 8.86
C PRO A 102 -17.96 2.85 8.85
N ILE A 103 -17.41 3.42 9.93
CA ILE A 103 -17.16 4.87 10.03
C ILE A 103 -15.97 5.23 9.11
N TYR A 104 -14.89 4.47 9.22
CA TYR A 104 -13.68 4.70 8.41
C TYR A 104 -13.88 4.29 6.96
N ARG A 105 -14.75 3.30 6.66
CA ARG A 105 -15.14 2.98 5.28
C ARG A 105 -15.69 4.22 4.56
N ARG A 106 -16.58 4.97 5.20
CA ARG A 106 -17.13 6.19 4.61
C ARG A 106 -16.02 7.20 4.28
N LEU A 107 -15.09 7.42 5.22
CA LEU A 107 -13.95 8.31 4.98
C LEU A 107 -13.12 7.84 3.78
N ILE A 108 -12.80 6.53 3.71
CA ILE A 108 -12.01 5.97 2.59
C ILE A 108 -12.74 6.16 1.25
N ASP A 109 -14.03 5.83 1.21
CA ASP A 109 -14.82 5.93 -0.01
C ASP A 109 -14.97 7.39 -0.46
N GLU A 110 -15.28 8.32 0.45
CA GLU A 110 -15.40 9.75 0.15
C GLU A 110 -14.10 10.34 -0.40
N ILE A 111 -12.95 10.04 0.21
CA ILE A 111 -11.65 10.56 -0.22
C ILE A 111 -11.26 9.98 -1.59
N LEU A 112 -11.46 8.68 -1.79
CA LEU A 112 -11.12 8.06 -3.06
C LEU A 112 -12.11 8.45 -4.18
N ASP A 113 -13.36 8.77 -3.87
CA ASP A 113 -14.31 9.34 -4.84
C ASP A 113 -13.90 10.74 -5.33
N GLU A 114 -13.28 11.56 -4.46
CA GLU A 114 -12.76 12.87 -4.86
C GLU A 114 -11.62 12.78 -5.89
N VAL A 115 -10.71 11.82 -5.74
CA VAL A 115 -9.55 11.68 -6.62
C VAL A 115 -9.81 10.77 -7.82
N ARG A 116 -10.85 9.94 -7.76
CA ARG A 116 -11.19 8.99 -8.84
C ARG A 116 -11.31 9.62 -10.22
N PRO A 117 -11.99 10.77 -10.42
CA PRO A 117 -12.09 11.38 -11.74
C PRO A 117 -10.73 11.78 -12.34
N ILE A 118 -9.74 12.07 -11.48
CA ILE A 118 -8.38 12.42 -11.90
C ILE A 118 -7.62 11.14 -12.30
N VAL A 119 -7.72 10.10 -11.48
CA VAL A 119 -7.06 8.80 -11.71
C VAL A 119 -7.63 8.14 -12.97
N ASP A 120 -8.96 8.00 -13.08
CA ASP A 120 -9.65 7.26 -14.15
C ASP A 120 -9.38 7.84 -15.55
N ARG A 121 -8.92 9.09 -15.67
CA ARG A 121 -8.52 9.67 -16.98
C ARG A 121 -7.37 8.93 -17.64
N ARG A 122 -6.45 8.37 -16.87
CA ARG A 122 -5.21 7.73 -17.37
C ARG A 122 -5.04 6.28 -16.92
N ASP A 123 -5.70 5.90 -15.83
CA ASP A 123 -5.65 4.56 -15.25
C ASP A 123 -7.02 4.20 -14.65
N PRO A 124 -7.99 3.81 -15.52
CA PRO A 124 -9.37 3.58 -15.12
C PRO A 124 -9.55 2.28 -14.31
N GLY A 125 -10.75 2.12 -13.76
CA GLY A 125 -11.17 0.90 -13.07
C GLY A 125 -10.76 0.83 -11.60
N MET A 126 -10.74 1.98 -10.90
CA MET A 126 -10.45 2.03 -9.47
C MET A 126 -11.33 1.06 -8.69
N CYS A 127 -10.68 0.12 -7.99
CA CYS A 127 -11.34 -0.94 -7.21
C CYS A 127 -10.51 -1.30 -5.97
N TYR A 128 -11.02 -2.20 -5.12
CA TYR A 128 -10.34 -2.68 -3.90
C TYR A 128 -9.81 -1.55 -3.02
N ARG A 129 -10.66 -0.59 -2.73
CA ARG A 129 -10.38 0.57 -1.90
C ARG A 129 -10.12 0.16 -0.47
N ALA A 130 -9.01 0.57 0.08
CA ALA A 130 -8.63 0.28 1.45
C ALA A 130 -7.94 1.47 2.11
N GLY A 131 -7.85 1.41 3.44
CA GLY A 131 -7.13 2.40 4.23
C GLY A 131 -6.27 1.73 5.28
N TRP A 132 -5.12 2.36 5.57
CA TRP A 132 -4.16 1.94 6.57
C TRP A 132 -3.76 3.15 7.39
N ILE A 133 -3.79 3.04 8.71
CA ILE A 133 -3.35 4.15 9.57
C ILE A 133 -2.14 3.71 10.35
N PHE A 134 -1.07 4.49 10.24
CA PHE A 134 0.20 4.25 10.91
C PHE A 134 0.35 5.24 12.06
N VAL A 135 0.57 4.71 13.25
CA VAL A 135 0.85 5.50 14.46
C VAL A 135 2.18 5.04 15.02
N SER A 136 3.10 5.97 15.19
CA SER A 136 4.49 5.63 15.46
C SER A 136 5.08 6.50 16.56
N SER A 137 5.86 5.89 17.43
CA SER A 137 6.72 6.59 18.39
C SER A 137 7.84 7.34 17.67
N PRO A 138 8.48 8.31 18.35
CA PRO A 138 9.66 9.00 17.82
C PRO A 138 10.74 8.04 17.34
N ASN A 139 11.45 8.41 16.27
CA ASN A 139 12.62 7.73 15.71
C ASN A 139 12.41 6.27 15.30
N THR A 140 11.17 5.81 15.15
CA THR A 140 10.89 4.47 14.63
C THR A 140 11.04 4.41 13.12
N VAL A 141 11.31 3.21 12.61
CA VAL A 141 11.51 2.95 11.19
C VAL A 141 10.42 1.99 10.69
N THR A 142 9.82 2.32 9.53
CA THR A 142 9.10 1.33 8.73
C THR A 142 10.12 0.67 7.80
N PRO A 143 10.37 -0.64 7.92
CA PRO A 143 11.38 -1.33 7.11
C PRO A 143 11.12 -1.21 5.60
N PHE A 144 12.19 -1.38 4.81
CA PHE A 144 12.11 -1.37 3.34
C PHE A 144 11.17 -2.46 2.83
N HIS A 145 10.21 -2.07 1.99
CA HIS A 145 9.22 -2.98 1.40
C HIS A 145 8.55 -2.37 0.16
N MET A 146 7.63 -3.10 -0.42
CA MET A 146 6.69 -2.62 -1.44
C MET A 146 5.31 -3.21 -1.20
N ASP A 147 4.29 -2.54 -1.73
CA ASP A 147 2.88 -2.92 -1.64
C ASP A 147 2.24 -3.08 -3.02
N HIS A 148 1.16 -3.84 -3.10
CA HIS A 148 0.49 -4.12 -4.38
C HIS A 148 -0.30 -2.94 -4.93
N GLU A 149 -0.73 -2.04 -4.05
CA GLU A 149 -1.68 -0.98 -4.31
C GLU A 149 -1.00 0.29 -4.82
N HIS A 150 -1.76 1.12 -5.53
CA HIS A 150 -1.52 2.55 -5.57
C HIS A 150 -1.84 3.15 -4.20
N ASN A 151 -1.10 4.16 -3.78
CA ASN A 151 -1.19 4.70 -2.42
C ASN A 151 -1.07 6.23 -2.39
N PHE A 152 -2.08 6.89 -1.83
CA PHE A 152 -2.00 8.27 -1.36
C PHE A 152 -1.62 8.24 0.13
N ILE A 153 -0.37 8.48 0.46
CA ILE A 153 0.13 8.51 1.84
C ILE A 153 0.15 9.95 2.36
N LEU A 154 -0.59 10.22 3.43
CA LEU A 154 -0.85 11.56 3.94
C LEU A 154 -0.40 11.70 5.39
N GLN A 155 0.40 12.72 5.68
CA GLN A 155 0.89 13.00 7.02
C GLN A 155 -0.12 13.83 7.81
N ILE A 156 -0.59 13.30 8.92
CA ILE A 156 -1.60 13.91 9.78
C ILE A 156 -0.98 14.62 10.98
N ARG A 157 0.04 14.00 11.60
CA ARG A 157 0.72 14.54 12.78
C ARG A 157 2.19 14.14 12.80
N GLY A 158 3.04 15.02 13.34
CA GLY A 158 4.47 14.79 13.43
C GLY A 158 5.18 14.92 12.08
N LYS A 159 6.46 14.58 12.05
CA LYS A 159 7.31 14.64 10.85
C LYS A 159 7.90 13.29 10.54
N LYS A 160 8.15 13.03 9.26
CA LYS A 160 8.85 11.83 8.80
C LYS A 160 9.50 12.03 7.45
N ARG A 161 10.47 11.19 7.15
CA ARG A 161 11.06 11.03 5.81
C ARG A 161 10.53 9.77 5.16
N LEU A 162 9.87 9.93 4.03
CA LEU A 162 9.45 8.84 3.16
C LEU A 162 10.47 8.71 2.04
N TYR A 163 11.18 7.60 2.01
CA TYR A 163 12.12 7.23 0.95
C TYR A 163 11.41 6.34 -0.05
N THR A 164 11.51 6.68 -1.33
CA THR A 164 10.86 5.94 -2.42
C THR A 164 11.83 5.72 -3.57
N TRP A 165 11.64 4.62 -4.29
CA TRP A 165 12.41 4.28 -5.48
C TRP A 165 11.46 4.00 -6.64
N ASP A 166 11.94 4.21 -7.86
CA ASP A 166 11.16 3.92 -9.06
C ASP A 166 10.71 2.45 -9.05
N PRO A 167 9.40 2.15 -9.17
CA PRO A 167 8.89 0.77 -9.21
C PRO A 167 9.41 -0.04 -10.40
N PHE A 168 10.00 0.63 -11.39
CA PHE A 168 10.60 0.00 -12.56
C PHE A 168 12.12 -0.14 -12.47
N ASP A 169 12.77 0.35 -11.42
CA ASP A 169 14.20 0.16 -11.19
C ASP A 169 14.52 -1.28 -10.77
N ARG A 170 14.96 -2.07 -11.75
CA ARG A 170 15.28 -3.49 -11.56
C ARG A 170 16.58 -3.75 -10.79
N GLN A 171 17.36 -2.71 -10.52
CA GLN A 171 18.52 -2.81 -9.62
C GLN A 171 18.05 -2.79 -8.15
N VAL A 172 17.00 -2.03 -7.83
CA VAL A 172 16.44 -1.95 -6.48
C VAL A 172 15.51 -3.14 -6.20
N VAL A 173 14.59 -3.44 -7.14
CA VAL A 173 13.71 -4.62 -7.04
C VAL A 173 13.75 -5.39 -8.35
N SER A 174 14.36 -6.56 -8.33
CA SER A 174 14.52 -7.40 -9.51
C SER A 174 13.17 -7.85 -10.08
N GLU A 175 13.15 -8.19 -11.37
CA GLU A 175 11.96 -8.79 -12.02
C GLU A 175 11.49 -10.04 -11.27
N ARG A 176 12.43 -10.85 -10.77
CA ARG A 176 12.13 -12.05 -10.00
C ARG A 176 11.45 -11.74 -8.66
N ALA A 177 11.87 -10.66 -7.98
CA ALA A 177 11.22 -10.19 -6.76
C ALA A 177 9.77 -9.77 -7.03
N GLN A 178 9.52 -9.04 -8.11
CA GLN A 178 8.16 -8.67 -8.55
C GLN A 178 7.30 -9.92 -8.82
N GLU A 179 7.84 -10.89 -9.56
CA GLU A 179 7.13 -12.14 -9.88
C GLU A 179 6.73 -12.92 -8.62
N LEU A 180 7.65 -13.09 -7.66
CA LEU A 180 7.38 -13.78 -6.40
C LEU A 180 6.40 -13.02 -5.53
N PHE A 181 6.53 -11.71 -5.47
CA PHE A 181 5.63 -10.86 -4.72
C PHE A 181 4.18 -11.00 -5.21
N HIS A 182 3.96 -10.92 -6.53
CA HIS A 182 2.62 -11.07 -7.09
C HIS A 182 2.07 -12.50 -7.05
N ASP A 183 2.92 -13.53 -7.19
CA ASP A 183 2.44 -14.93 -7.22
C ASP A 183 2.24 -15.54 -5.83
N GLN A 184 3.06 -15.16 -4.84
CA GLN A 184 3.12 -15.79 -3.53
C GLN A 184 3.02 -14.81 -2.36
N HIS A 185 2.85 -13.51 -2.60
CA HIS A 185 2.96 -12.44 -1.61
C HIS A 185 4.30 -12.44 -0.85
N SER A 186 5.33 -13.04 -1.45
CA SER A 186 6.65 -13.14 -0.85
C SER A 186 7.46 -11.85 -1.07
N ARG A 187 7.99 -11.30 0.01
CA ARG A 187 8.95 -10.20 0.01
C ARG A 187 10.39 -10.68 0.23
N GLU A 188 10.66 -11.97 0.17
CA GLU A 188 11.97 -12.57 0.42
C GLU A 188 13.09 -11.95 -0.42
N LEU A 189 12.82 -11.63 -1.69
CA LEU A 189 13.77 -10.98 -2.59
C LEU A 189 13.67 -9.44 -2.59
N VAL A 190 12.87 -8.85 -1.72
CA VAL A 190 12.77 -7.40 -1.52
C VAL A 190 13.63 -7.05 -0.31
N THR A 191 14.93 -6.91 -0.55
CA THR A 191 15.93 -6.73 0.50
C THR A 191 16.53 -5.33 0.47
N TRP A 192 16.85 -4.79 1.63
CA TRP A 192 17.48 -3.49 1.79
C TRP A 192 18.97 -3.53 1.47
N SER A 193 19.47 -2.45 0.86
CA SER A 193 20.89 -2.14 0.78
C SER A 193 21.11 -0.66 1.05
N GLU A 194 22.07 -0.33 1.90
CA GLU A 194 22.40 1.08 2.20
C GLU A 194 22.84 1.86 0.95
N ALA A 195 23.42 1.16 -0.03
CA ALA A 195 23.80 1.75 -1.32
C ALA A 195 22.61 2.37 -2.09
N TRP A 196 21.38 1.95 -1.77
CA TRP A 196 20.19 2.48 -2.44
C TRP A 196 19.70 3.80 -1.85
N ARG A 197 20.12 4.15 -0.62
CA ARG A 197 19.73 5.41 0.03
C ARG A 197 20.01 6.64 -0.85
N ALA A 198 21.17 6.69 -1.48
CA ALA A 198 21.55 7.78 -2.37
C ALA A 198 20.71 7.89 -3.66
N ARG A 199 19.97 6.84 -4.01
CA ARG A 199 19.10 6.78 -5.19
C ARG A 199 17.62 7.05 -4.86
N ALA A 200 17.31 7.21 -3.57
CA ALA A 200 15.94 7.45 -3.14
C ALA A 200 15.47 8.85 -3.53
N ARG A 201 14.22 8.95 -3.93
CA ARG A 201 13.47 10.19 -3.86
C ARG A 201 12.92 10.32 -2.44
N VAL A 202 13.29 11.38 -1.74
CA VAL A 202 12.92 11.59 -0.34
C VAL A 202 11.85 12.66 -0.26
N PHE A 203 10.80 12.39 0.51
CA PHE A 203 9.76 13.35 0.86
C PHE A 203 9.88 13.65 2.36
N GLU A 204 10.10 14.90 2.68
CA GLU A 204 9.97 15.42 4.04
C GLU A 204 8.48 15.68 4.28
N LEU A 205 7.85 14.83 5.08
CA LEU A 205 6.41 14.89 5.33
C LEU A 205 6.13 15.53 6.69
N GLU A 206 5.27 16.53 6.68
CA GLU A 206 4.68 17.17 7.86
C GLU A 206 3.17 17.33 7.66
N PRO A 207 2.38 17.70 8.71
CA PRO A 207 0.93 17.80 8.59
C PRO A 207 0.48 18.64 7.40
N GLY A 208 -0.41 18.07 6.57
CA GLY A 208 -0.89 18.68 5.33
C GLY A 208 -0.08 18.30 4.08
N LEU A 209 1.07 17.64 4.24
CA LEU A 209 1.85 17.10 3.11
C LEU A 209 1.62 15.61 2.93
N GLY A 210 1.79 15.14 1.70
CA GLY A 210 1.67 13.74 1.35
C GLY A 210 2.46 13.36 0.11
N GLY A 211 2.45 12.07 -0.20
CA GLY A 211 3.01 11.50 -1.40
C GLY A 211 2.03 10.57 -2.08
N TYR A 212 2.16 10.46 -3.38
CA TYR A 212 1.53 9.43 -4.17
C TYR A 212 2.58 8.43 -4.63
N MET A 213 2.32 7.16 -4.38
CA MET A 213 3.16 6.04 -4.79
C MET A 213 2.38 5.10 -5.71
N PRO A 214 2.86 4.85 -6.93
CA PRO A 214 2.32 3.77 -7.76
C PRO A 214 2.43 2.40 -7.10
N SER A 215 1.61 1.46 -7.58
CA SER A 215 1.72 0.04 -7.22
C SER A 215 3.16 -0.46 -7.31
N THR A 216 3.58 -1.26 -6.34
CA THR A 216 4.92 -1.85 -6.21
C THR A 216 6.08 -0.87 -6.09
N THR A 217 5.81 0.38 -5.70
CA THR A 217 6.86 1.34 -5.34
C THR A 217 7.63 0.84 -4.12
N PRO A 218 8.94 0.56 -4.23
CA PRO A 218 9.75 0.26 -3.06
C PRO A 218 9.83 1.50 -2.17
N HIS A 219 9.66 1.32 -0.87
CA HIS A 219 9.71 2.43 0.07
C HIS A 219 10.11 2.02 1.47
N MET A 220 10.56 2.98 2.25
CA MET A 220 10.76 2.89 3.69
C MET A 220 10.47 4.24 4.33
N VAL A 221 10.29 4.27 5.65
CA VAL A 221 10.01 5.50 6.39
C VAL A 221 10.89 5.59 7.63
N GLU A 222 11.43 6.79 7.87
CA GLU A 222 12.06 7.17 9.14
C GLU A 222 11.19 8.24 9.80
N ASN A 223 10.70 7.96 11.00
CA ASN A 223 9.93 8.94 11.77
C ASN A 223 10.85 9.95 12.44
N GLY A 224 10.39 11.19 12.58
CA GLY A 224 11.11 12.24 13.29
C GLY A 224 11.13 12.06 14.81
N ASP A 225 11.50 13.10 15.52
CA ASP A 225 11.70 13.16 16.98
C ASP A 225 10.39 13.27 17.79
N GLY A 226 9.24 13.34 17.13
CA GLY A 226 7.92 13.35 17.73
C GLY A 226 7.05 12.16 17.31
N PRO A 227 5.93 11.91 18.02
CA PRO A 227 4.95 10.91 17.59
C PRO A 227 4.33 11.28 16.25
N SER A 228 4.06 10.28 15.43
CA SER A 228 3.62 10.45 14.05
C SER A 228 2.33 9.71 13.78
N ILE A 229 1.42 10.34 13.05
CA ILE A 229 0.19 9.74 12.51
C ILE A 229 0.17 9.97 11.00
N THR A 230 -0.05 8.89 10.25
CA THR A 230 -0.16 8.90 8.80
C THR A 230 -1.32 8.04 8.37
N ILE A 231 -2.05 8.44 7.33
CA ILE A 231 -3.04 7.59 6.68
C ILE A 231 -2.65 7.31 5.24
N SER A 232 -2.84 6.09 4.80
CA SER A 232 -2.76 5.66 3.41
C SER A 232 -4.15 5.36 2.88
N PHE A 233 -4.48 5.92 1.72
CA PHE A 233 -5.66 5.57 0.92
C PHE A 233 -5.17 4.77 -0.27
N THR A 234 -5.54 3.49 -0.32
CA THR A 234 -5.01 2.56 -1.31
C THR A 234 -6.11 2.03 -2.23
N TYR A 235 -5.72 1.71 -3.46
CA TYR A 235 -6.63 1.17 -4.46
C TYR A 235 -5.87 0.40 -5.55
N TYR A 236 -6.62 -0.38 -6.31
CA TYR A 236 -6.19 -1.02 -7.55
C TYR A 236 -6.86 -0.35 -8.76
N THR A 237 -6.29 -0.59 -9.94
CA THR A 237 -6.86 -0.23 -11.24
C THR A 237 -6.89 -1.44 -12.16
N ASP A 238 -7.49 -1.31 -13.33
CA ASP A 238 -7.44 -2.37 -14.33
C ASP A 238 -6.00 -2.65 -14.77
N ALA A 239 -5.14 -1.62 -14.86
CA ALA A 239 -3.73 -1.79 -15.22
C ALA A 239 -2.93 -2.50 -14.11
N THR A 240 -3.12 -2.19 -12.82
CA THR A 240 -2.47 -2.93 -11.73
C THR A 240 -2.85 -4.40 -11.74
N ARG A 241 -4.13 -4.71 -11.95
CA ARG A 241 -4.63 -6.10 -12.03
C ARG A 241 -4.07 -6.84 -13.25
N ALA A 242 -3.97 -6.17 -14.40
CA ALA A 242 -3.35 -6.75 -15.59
C ALA A 242 -1.87 -7.07 -15.35
N ARG A 243 -1.13 -6.14 -14.73
CA ARG A 243 0.30 -6.35 -14.39
C ARG A 243 0.49 -7.49 -13.38
N GLU A 244 -0.33 -7.56 -12.34
CA GLU A 244 -0.33 -8.69 -11.40
C GLU A 244 -0.47 -10.03 -12.13
N LEU A 245 -1.44 -10.13 -13.05
CA LEU A 245 -1.66 -11.36 -13.82
C LEU A 245 -0.45 -11.72 -14.68
N LEU A 246 0.22 -10.74 -15.29
CA LEU A 246 1.43 -10.93 -16.08
C LEU A 246 2.60 -11.43 -15.23
N TYR A 247 2.86 -10.83 -14.06
CA TYR A 247 3.92 -11.28 -13.15
C TYR A 247 3.65 -12.68 -12.62
N ARG A 248 2.43 -12.98 -12.22
CA ARG A 248 2.01 -14.35 -11.81
C ARG A 248 2.19 -15.35 -12.94
N GLY A 249 1.88 -14.96 -14.18
CA GLY A 249 2.11 -15.77 -15.37
C GLY A 249 3.60 -16.04 -15.58
N ASN A 250 4.45 -15.03 -15.48
CA ASN A 250 5.90 -15.17 -15.59
C ASN A 250 6.47 -16.07 -14.49
N ALA A 251 6.06 -15.90 -13.24
CA ALA A 251 6.48 -16.76 -12.14
C ALA A 251 6.17 -18.25 -12.39
N ARG A 252 4.99 -18.54 -12.95
CA ARG A 252 4.60 -19.92 -13.32
C ARG A 252 5.43 -20.49 -14.46
N LEU A 253 5.66 -19.68 -15.51
CA LEU A 253 6.52 -20.09 -16.64
C LEU A 253 7.94 -20.42 -16.18
N ARG A 254 8.51 -19.62 -15.26
CA ARG A 254 9.84 -19.89 -14.68
C ARG A 254 9.88 -21.20 -13.89
N ARG A 255 8.81 -21.53 -13.17
CA ARG A 255 8.71 -22.83 -12.46
C ARG A 255 8.70 -24.01 -13.41
N LEU A 256 8.30 -23.80 -14.66
CA LEU A 256 8.37 -24.81 -15.73
C LEU A 256 9.71 -24.79 -16.50
N GLY A 257 10.73 -24.04 -16.01
CA GLY A 257 12.04 -23.94 -16.64
C GLY A 257 12.13 -22.96 -17.80
N LEU A 258 11.06 -22.20 -18.08
CA LEU A 258 11.05 -21.21 -19.16
C LEU A 258 11.62 -19.86 -18.70
N SER A 259 12.11 -19.07 -19.62
CA SER A 259 12.67 -17.73 -19.37
C SER A 259 11.80 -16.64 -20.01
N PRO A 260 10.65 -16.28 -19.37
CA PRO A 260 9.79 -15.25 -19.92
C PRO A 260 10.48 -13.89 -19.90
N ARG A 261 10.15 -13.06 -20.89
CA ARG A 261 10.64 -11.67 -20.91
C ARG A 261 10.01 -10.86 -19.79
N PRO A 262 10.73 -9.86 -19.24
CA PRO A 262 10.21 -8.95 -18.24
C PRO A 262 8.92 -8.26 -18.68
N VAL A 263 8.04 -7.99 -17.71
CA VAL A 263 6.80 -7.24 -17.92
C VAL A 263 7.14 -5.79 -18.22
N GLY A 264 6.45 -5.20 -19.19
CA GLY A 264 6.62 -3.80 -19.60
C GLY A 264 7.69 -3.59 -20.71
N GLN A 265 8.40 -4.63 -21.13
CA GLN A 265 9.34 -4.51 -22.26
C GLN A 265 8.68 -4.42 -23.64
N SER A 266 7.43 -4.89 -23.77
CA SER A 266 6.69 -4.85 -25.04
C SER A 266 5.20 -4.88 -24.76
N GLU A 267 4.54 -3.77 -25.00
CA GLU A 267 3.08 -3.63 -24.82
C GLU A 267 2.29 -4.68 -25.59
N THR A 268 2.65 -4.92 -26.85
CA THR A 268 1.95 -5.91 -27.70
C THR A 268 2.07 -7.33 -27.13
N ARG A 269 3.24 -7.72 -26.66
CA ARG A 269 3.43 -9.06 -26.07
C ARG A 269 2.72 -9.19 -24.73
N ASP A 270 2.77 -8.15 -23.92
CA ASP A 270 2.07 -8.13 -22.62
C ASP A 270 0.57 -8.16 -22.85
N ALA A 271 0.03 -7.45 -23.84
CA ALA A 271 -1.39 -7.52 -24.20
C ALA A 271 -1.80 -8.94 -24.63
N VAL A 272 -1.04 -9.58 -25.53
CA VAL A 272 -1.32 -10.96 -25.98
C VAL A 272 -1.22 -11.92 -24.78
N LYS A 273 -0.16 -11.83 -23.98
CA LYS A 273 0.02 -12.68 -22.79
C LYS A 273 -1.12 -12.47 -21.79
N HIS A 274 -1.50 -11.23 -21.53
CA HIS A 274 -2.61 -10.91 -20.66
C HIS A 274 -3.92 -11.54 -21.17
N ALA A 275 -4.23 -11.40 -22.45
CA ALA A 275 -5.46 -11.98 -23.03
C ALA A 275 -5.51 -13.51 -22.85
N VAL A 276 -4.39 -14.21 -23.10
CA VAL A 276 -4.29 -15.66 -22.91
C VAL A 276 -4.47 -16.05 -21.43
N LEU A 277 -3.78 -15.35 -20.51
CA LEU A 277 -3.86 -15.63 -19.08
C LEU A 277 -5.24 -15.31 -18.50
N ALA A 278 -5.87 -14.22 -18.95
CA ALA A 278 -7.22 -13.85 -18.54
C ALA A 278 -8.25 -14.85 -19.06
N GLY A 279 -8.14 -15.27 -20.33
CA GLY A 279 -8.97 -16.33 -20.91
C GLY A 279 -8.87 -17.64 -20.14
N TYR A 280 -7.64 -18.09 -19.81
CA TYR A 280 -7.41 -19.25 -18.98
C TYR A 280 -8.03 -19.14 -17.57
N ALA A 281 -7.83 -18.00 -16.91
CA ALA A 281 -8.38 -17.73 -15.57
C ALA A 281 -9.91 -17.78 -15.59
N ASN A 282 -10.54 -17.16 -16.61
CA ASN A 282 -11.99 -17.17 -16.77
C ASN A 282 -12.54 -18.57 -17.04
N ALA A 283 -11.91 -19.33 -17.95
CA ALA A 283 -12.30 -20.71 -18.24
C ALA A 283 -12.22 -21.58 -16.99
N ARG A 284 -11.13 -21.47 -16.23
CA ARG A 284 -10.95 -22.18 -14.96
C ARG A 284 -12.03 -21.79 -13.92
N ALA A 285 -12.36 -20.50 -13.81
CA ALA A 285 -13.41 -20.03 -12.92
C ALA A 285 -14.78 -20.58 -13.30
N MET A 286 -15.10 -20.63 -14.60
CA MET A 286 -16.33 -21.23 -15.12
C MET A 286 -16.43 -22.73 -14.78
N VAL A 287 -15.37 -23.51 -15.04
CA VAL A 287 -15.31 -24.94 -14.70
C VAL A 287 -15.51 -25.16 -13.20
N ARG A 288 -14.88 -24.34 -12.36
CA ARG A 288 -15.04 -24.45 -10.90
C ARG A 288 -16.46 -24.17 -10.44
N ARG A 289 -17.10 -23.12 -11.00
CA ARG A 289 -18.51 -22.81 -10.74
C ARG A 289 -19.42 -23.98 -11.14
N ALA A 290 -19.19 -24.54 -12.33
CA ALA A 290 -19.94 -25.70 -12.81
C ALA A 290 -19.80 -26.93 -11.91
N LEU A 291 -18.62 -27.09 -11.24
CA LEU A 291 -18.36 -28.18 -10.29
C LEU A 291 -18.80 -27.85 -8.84
N GLY A 292 -19.55 -26.76 -8.62
CA GLY A 292 -19.98 -26.34 -7.28
C GLY A 292 -18.84 -25.96 -6.32
N ARG A 293 -17.62 -25.77 -6.85
CA ARG A 293 -16.44 -25.40 -6.06
C ARG A 293 -16.35 -23.88 -5.99
N GLY A 294 -16.38 -23.32 -4.78
CA GLY A 294 -16.19 -21.89 -4.57
C GLY A 294 -14.90 -21.37 -5.21
N VAL A 295 -14.88 -20.08 -5.58
CA VAL A 295 -13.68 -19.40 -6.08
C VAL A 295 -12.63 -19.44 -4.97
N ARG A 296 -11.42 -19.93 -5.25
CA ARG A 296 -10.35 -19.91 -4.25
C ARG A 296 -9.95 -18.47 -4.00
N ARG A 297 -9.56 -18.15 -2.75
CA ARG A 297 -9.04 -16.85 -2.33
C ARG A 297 -7.91 -16.34 -3.26
N ASN A 298 -7.08 -17.26 -3.78
CA ASN A 298 -6.01 -16.95 -4.75
C ASN A 298 -6.49 -16.73 -6.20
N ASP A 299 -7.74 -16.99 -6.50
CA ASP A 299 -8.34 -16.75 -7.82
C ASP A 299 -9.11 -15.39 -7.84
N GLN A 300 -9.29 -14.78 -6.66
CA GLN A 300 -9.73 -13.39 -6.55
C GLN A 300 -8.48 -12.51 -6.45
N PRO A 301 -8.30 -11.53 -7.35
CA PRO A 301 -7.30 -10.52 -7.12
C PRO A 301 -7.72 -9.79 -5.84
N TYR A 302 -6.94 -9.99 -4.79
CA TYR A 302 -7.07 -9.33 -3.50
C TYR A 302 -8.50 -9.38 -2.90
N ALA A 303 -8.79 -10.41 -2.11
CA ALA A 303 -9.81 -10.29 -1.07
C ALA A 303 -9.13 -9.65 0.15
N PRO A 304 -9.64 -8.54 0.69
CA PRO A 304 -9.15 -8.02 1.97
C PRO A 304 -9.21 -9.17 3.00
N ALA A 305 -8.16 -9.25 3.80
CA ALA A 305 -8.02 -10.23 4.87
C ALA A 305 -9.14 -10.10 5.91
#